data_c9a429a66e8a6dc2d7e788cac045fb49
#
_entry.id   c9a429a66e8a6dc2d7e788cac045fb49
#
_cell.length_a   1.000
_cell.length_b   1.000
_cell.length_c   1.000
_cell.angle_alpha   90.00
_cell.angle_beta   90.00
_cell.angle_gamma   90.00
#
_symmetry.space_group_name_H-M   'P 1'
#
loop_
_entity.id
_entity.type
_entity.pdbx_description
1 polymer ?
#
loop_
_entity_poly.entity_id
_entity_poly.type
_entity_poly.pdbx_seq_one_letter_code
_entity_poly.pdbx_strand_id
1 'polypeptide(L)'
;LTTPGIASHWSWRPHQKRVIARVIQSGNTYIAHAVGGGKTSEYIGAIMEMRRLGLVRKPMVAVPNHMLAQFTKEWYEQYPTARLAIADDKRFHTDRRKQFVANVALDDLDAIIITHSSFGMIPVSAEFENNIINREISQYRQVLAEIKNDGDSRITRSRIEKQIERLEQRLVSRKGRKDSTFTFEEMGVDHLTIDEAHLFRKLDFTTAMSNLKGVSPEGSQMAWDLYIKSQYLNSIRPGRGLVLGSGTPITNTMAELYTLSRYMQPDMLAERGLEKFDAWAGAFGESVSELEQDAAGNYKPVSRFAKFVNVAELSAMVRQVMDVVTSKQLEQYVTRPQVKSGKRQMVLAEKSRALVRFQENLASRMKIIQERKGPPAKGDDIMLSVINDGRHAAIDMRLAGGDRSEVPSKLDLMIDNVYQIWADSKRQKFHKVAKEGGYEAKPAMSGPATQLLFVNL
;
A
#
# COMPACT_ATOMS: atom_id res chain seq x y z
N LEU A 1 3.35 30.25 5.13
CA LEU A 1 4.19 29.52 4.18
C LEU A 1 4.22 30.33 2.88
N THR A 2 5.37 30.89 2.56
CA THR A 2 5.64 31.53 1.26
C THR A 2 6.35 30.49 0.41
N THR A 3 5.84 30.21 -0.79
CA THR A 3 6.40 29.19 -1.70
C THR A 3 6.85 29.85 -3.01
N PRO A 4 8.04 30.50 -3.05
CA PRO A 4 8.55 31.13 -4.25
C PRO A 4 8.69 30.12 -5.40
N GLY A 5 8.39 30.57 -6.62
CA GLY A 5 8.41 29.71 -7.83
C GLY A 5 7.13 28.94 -8.11
N ILE A 6 6.16 28.97 -7.19
CA ILE A 6 4.84 28.39 -7.46
C ILE A 6 4.08 29.24 -8.48
N ALA A 7 3.31 28.59 -9.33
CA ALA A 7 2.46 29.26 -10.30
C ALA A 7 1.47 30.23 -9.63
N SER A 8 1.30 31.43 -10.18
CA SER A 8 0.50 32.51 -9.57
C SER A 8 -0.97 32.18 -9.34
N HIS A 9 -1.51 31.25 -10.12
CA HIS A 9 -2.89 30.78 -9.99
C HIS A 9 -3.07 29.70 -8.92
N TRP A 10 -1.97 29.17 -8.32
CA TRP A 10 -2.00 28.10 -7.34
C TRP A 10 -2.09 28.65 -5.92
N SER A 11 -2.93 28.03 -5.10
CA SER A 11 -3.06 28.37 -3.69
C SER A 11 -3.19 27.12 -2.83
N TRP A 12 -2.45 27.10 -1.74
CA TRP A 12 -2.49 26.01 -0.76
C TRP A 12 -3.73 26.09 0.13
N ARG A 13 -4.40 24.96 0.32
CA ARG A 13 -5.44 24.83 1.34
C ARG A 13 -4.82 24.76 2.74
N PRO A 14 -5.55 25.12 3.81
CA PRO A 14 -5.00 25.16 5.17
C PRO A 14 -4.36 23.84 5.63
N HIS A 15 -5.00 22.70 5.36
CA HIS A 15 -4.44 21.39 5.73
C HIS A 15 -3.15 21.07 4.96
N GLN A 16 -3.05 21.47 3.69
CA GLN A 16 -1.85 21.31 2.88
C GLN A 16 -0.68 22.15 3.43
N LYS A 17 -0.93 23.41 3.76
CA LYS A 17 0.08 24.27 4.41
C LYS A 17 0.60 23.67 5.71
N ARG A 18 -0.32 23.11 6.52
CA ARG A 18 0.03 22.47 7.79
C ARG A 18 0.93 21.26 7.61
N VAL A 19 0.58 20.35 6.69
CA VAL A 19 1.39 19.15 6.48
C VAL A 19 2.73 19.44 5.82
N ILE A 20 2.80 20.41 4.90
CA ILE A 20 4.06 20.87 4.31
C ILE A 20 4.96 21.43 5.42
N ALA A 21 4.45 22.30 6.29
CA ALA A 21 5.20 22.83 7.43
C ALA A 21 5.66 21.71 8.36
N ARG A 22 4.80 20.72 8.62
CA ARG A 22 5.15 19.54 9.42
C ARG A 22 6.32 18.75 8.84
N VAL A 23 6.30 18.42 7.54
CA VAL A 23 7.39 17.69 6.86
C VAL A 23 8.71 18.44 7.03
N ILE A 24 8.69 19.76 6.86
CA ILE A 24 9.89 20.61 6.99
C ILE A 24 10.41 20.59 8.43
N GLN A 25 9.54 20.69 9.43
CA GLN A 25 9.91 20.87 10.83
C GLN A 25 10.17 19.54 11.54
N SER A 26 9.29 18.56 11.37
CA SER A 26 9.28 17.33 12.16
C SER A 26 10.05 16.16 11.52
N GLY A 27 10.40 16.24 10.24
CA GLY A 27 11.11 15.17 9.54
C GLY A 27 10.19 14.08 9.00
N ASN A 28 10.50 12.81 9.29
CA ASN A 28 9.73 11.68 8.77
C ASN A 28 8.23 11.86 9.01
N THR A 29 7.45 11.82 7.93
CA THR A 29 6.01 12.10 8.01
C THR A 29 5.21 11.13 7.16
N TYR A 30 4.22 10.48 7.75
CA TYR A 30 3.19 9.74 7.04
C TYR A 30 1.96 10.62 6.83
N ILE A 31 1.63 10.91 5.58
CA ILE A 31 0.49 11.73 5.19
C ILE A 31 -0.73 10.83 5.00
N ALA A 32 -1.53 10.71 6.05
CA ALA A 32 -2.76 9.91 6.08
C ALA A 32 -4.00 10.76 5.75
N HIS A 33 -3.93 11.47 4.64
CA HIS A 33 -5.04 12.31 4.18
C HIS A 33 -6.00 11.51 3.31
N ALA A 34 -7.29 11.62 3.58
CA ALA A 34 -8.32 10.94 2.81
C ALA A 34 -8.24 11.26 1.32
N VAL A 35 -8.76 10.36 0.49
CA VAL A 35 -8.78 10.50 -0.97
C VAL A 35 -9.43 11.84 -1.35
N GLY A 36 -8.79 12.57 -2.28
CA GLY A 36 -9.19 13.91 -2.70
C GLY A 36 -8.64 15.05 -1.82
N GLY A 37 -7.79 14.75 -0.81
CA GLY A 37 -7.11 15.76 0.01
C GLY A 37 -6.03 16.56 -0.72
N GLY A 38 -5.55 16.06 -1.89
CA GLY A 38 -4.51 16.71 -2.67
C GLY A 38 -3.10 16.36 -2.20
N LYS A 39 -2.88 15.10 -1.80
CA LYS A 39 -1.57 14.58 -1.36
C LYS A 39 -0.44 14.86 -2.35
N THR A 40 -0.69 14.69 -3.66
CA THR A 40 0.28 15.02 -4.71
C THR A 40 0.86 16.41 -4.52
N SER A 41 -0.02 17.40 -4.33
CA SER A 41 0.41 18.79 -4.11
C SER A 41 1.19 18.96 -2.80
N GLU A 42 0.80 18.24 -1.76
CA GLU A 42 1.50 18.25 -0.47
C GLU A 42 2.94 17.75 -0.59
N TYR A 43 3.15 16.66 -1.34
CA TYR A 43 4.50 16.15 -1.63
C TYR A 43 5.32 17.18 -2.42
N ILE A 44 4.76 17.71 -3.51
CA ILE A 44 5.41 18.68 -4.36
C ILE A 44 5.82 19.92 -3.55
N GLY A 45 4.87 20.48 -2.80
CA GLY A 45 5.14 21.65 -1.97
C GLY A 45 6.18 21.42 -0.90
N ALA A 46 6.14 20.28 -0.22
CA ALA A 46 7.13 19.92 0.80
C ALA A 46 8.53 19.77 0.19
N ILE A 47 8.66 19.07 -0.94
CA ILE A 47 9.94 18.85 -1.61
C ILE A 47 10.52 20.18 -2.11
N MET A 48 9.74 20.98 -2.83
CA MET A 48 10.22 22.26 -3.36
C MET A 48 10.67 23.22 -2.24
N GLU A 49 9.94 23.26 -1.12
CA GLU A 49 10.35 24.09 0.02
C GLU A 49 11.59 23.53 0.74
N MET A 50 11.69 22.22 0.91
CA MET A 50 12.91 21.62 1.48
C MET A 50 14.13 21.87 0.58
N ARG A 51 13.97 21.78 -0.74
CA ARG A 51 15.02 22.16 -1.70
C ARG A 51 15.42 23.62 -1.55
N ARG A 52 14.44 24.52 -1.57
CA ARG A 52 14.66 25.98 -1.43
C ARG A 52 15.39 26.33 -0.13
N LEU A 53 15.06 25.63 0.95
CA LEU A 53 15.67 25.83 2.27
C LEU A 53 17.04 25.13 2.42
N GLY A 54 17.50 24.40 1.40
CA GLY A 54 18.74 23.63 1.47
C GLY A 54 18.70 22.42 2.40
N LEU A 55 17.48 22.00 2.81
CA LEU A 55 17.29 20.86 3.70
C LEU A 55 17.48 19.53 2.98
N VAL A 56 17.22 19.47 1.69
CA VAL A 56 17.43 18.29 0.84
C VAL A 56 18.14 18.69 -0.45
N ARG A 57 18.95 17.78 -0.99
CA ARG A 57 19.69 18.00 -2.23
C ARG A 57 19.16 17.19 -3.40
N LYS A 58 18.82 15.93 -3.19
CA LYS A 58 18.33 15.01 -4.23
C LYS A 58 17.10 14.23 -3.77
N PRO A 59 15.94 14.90 -3.69
CA PRO A 59 14.70 14.22 -3.32
C PRO A 59 14.22 13.31 -4.45
N MET A 60 13.76 12.11 -4.07
CA MET A 60 13.13 11.15 -4.97
C MET A 60 11.67 10.94 -4.56
N VAL A 61 10.79 10.82 -5.57
CA VAL A 61 9.39 10.46 -5.37
C VAL A 61 9.08 9.19 -6.14
N ALA A 62 8.60 8.16 -5.48
CA ALA A 62 8.13 6.95 -6.12
C ALA A 62 6.60 6.91 -6.13
N VAL A 63 6.03 6.70 -7.30
CA VAL A 63 4.58 6.73 -7.55
C VAL A 63 4.12 5.44 -8.24
N PRO A 64 2.83 5.05 -8.13
CA PRO A 64 2.28 3.96 -8.93
C PRO A 64 2.51 4.18 -10.43
N ASN A 65 2.77 3.10 -11.18
CA ASN A 65 3.15 3.18 -12.60
C ASN A 65 2.16 4.01 -13.44
N HIS A 66 0.86 3.84 -13.21
CA HIS A 66 -0.19 4.57 -13.94
C HIS A 66 -0.30 6.04 -13.55
N MET A 67 0.27 6.45 -12.42
CA MET A 67 0.20 7.83 -11.92
C MET A 67 1.35 8.72 -12.40
N LEU A 68 2.43 8.15 -12.97
CA LEU A 68 3.64 8.89 -13.31
C LEU A 68 3.37 10.13 -14.18
N ALA A 69 2.61 9.95 -15.25
CA ALA A 69 2.31 11.04 -16.19
C ALA A 69 1.47 12.14 -15.53
N GLN A 70 0.45 11.76 -14.75
CA GLN A 70 -0.39 12.70 -14.02
C GLN A 70 0.41 13.45 -12.96
N PHE A 71 1.21 12.75 -12.17
CA PHE A 71 2.04 13.34 -11.11
C PHE A 71 3.03 14.36 -11.68
N THR A 72 3.69 14.02 -12.80
CA THR A 72 4.60 14.92 -13.51
C THR A 72 3.88 16.17 -14.04
N LYS A 73 2.69 15.99 -14.62
CA LYS A 73 1.87 17.10 -15.12
C LYS A 73 1.48 18.03 -13.98
N GLU A 74 0.97 17.49 -12.86
CA GLU A 74 0.61 18.28 -11.68
C GLU A 74 1.80 19.04 -11.09
N TRP A 75 3.02 18.46 -11.19
CA TRP A 75 4.23 19.16 -10.75
C TRP A 75 4.52 20.40 -11.59
N TYR A 76 4.52 20.28 -12.93
CA TYR A 76 4.73 21.41 -13.82
C TYR A 76 3.60 22.45 -13.77
N GLU A 77 2.37 22.04 -13.47
CA GLU A 77 1.26 22.97 -13.23
C GLU A 77 1.49 23.83 -11.99
N GLN A 78 2.15 23.29 -10.96
CA GLN A 78 2.46 24.00 -9.72
C GLN A 78 3.79 24.76 -9.80
N TYR A 79 4.82 24.14 -10.36
CA TYR A 79 6.17 24.70 -10.51
C TYR A 79 6.64 24.55 -11.97
N PRO A 80 6.28 25.49 -12.85
CA PRO A 80 6.55 25.39 -14.30
C PRO A 80 8.04 25.32 -14.66
N THR A 81 8.91 25.84 -13.81
CA THR A 81 10.38 25.90 -14.04
C THR A 81 11.14 24.79 -13.35
N ALA A 82 10.46 23.81 -12.72
CA ALA A 82 11.12 22.73 -12.01
C ALA A 82 11.96 21.85 -12.94
N ARG A 83 13.15 21.49 -12.47
CA ARG A 83 14.08 20.56 -13.15
C ARG A 83 13.85 19.15 -12.62
N LEU A 84 13.18 18.32 -13.40
CA LEU A 84 12.76 16.99 -12.99
C LEU A 84 13.47 15.90 -13.81
N ALA A 85 13.99 14.88 -13.15
CA ALA A 85 14.34 13.62 -13.79
C ALA A 85 13.17 12.64 -13.67
N ILE A 86 12.71 12.09 -14.80
CA ILE A 86 11.52 11.23 -14.85
C ILE A 86 11.94 9.85 -15.37
N ALA A 87 11.76 8.83 -14.55
CA ALA A 87 12.04 7.43 -14.86
C ALA A 87 10.74 6.65 -15.08
N ASP A 88 10.40 6.45 -16.34
CA ASP A 88 9.35 5.52 -16.75
C ASP A 88 9.91 4.11 -17.03
N ASP A 89 9.06 3.09 -17.04
CA ASP A 89 9.47 1.71 -17.27
C ASP A 89 10.16 1.52 -18.63
N LYS A 90 9.85 2.34 -19.65
CA LYS A 90 10.45 2.29 -20.99
C LYS A 90 11.85 2.90 -21.02
N ARG A 91 12.07 3.96 -20.24
CA ARG A 91 13.36 4.65 -20.13
C ARG A 91 14.29 3.98 -19.12
N PHE A 92 13.75 3.17 -18.21
CA PHE A 92 14.50 2.49 -17.15
C PHE A 92 14.94 1.07 -17.53
N HIS A 93 15.02 0.75 -18.84
CA HIS A 93 15.65 -0.48 -19.35
C HIS A 93 17.15 -0.52 -19.07
N THR A 94 17.71 -1.73 -18.98
CA THR A 94 19.06 -2.02 -18.50
C THR A 94 20.16 -1.10 -19.08
N ASP A 95 20.12 -0.82 -20.37
CA ASP A 95 21.16 -0.01 -21.04
C ASP A 95 21.00 1.49 -20.77
N ARG A 96 19.77 1.98 -20.64
CA ARG A 96 19.48 3.40 -20.38
C ARG A 96 19.51 3.74 -18.89
N ARG A 97 19.33 2.74 -18.03
CA ARG A 97 19.32 2.92 -16.57
C ARG A 97 20.65 3.47 -16.06
N LYS A 98 21.77 2.92 -16.52
CA LYS A 98 23.11 3.41 -16.14
C LYS A 98 23.28 4.89 -16.48
N GLN A 99 22.88 5.28 -17.69
CA GLN A 99 22.95 6.67 -18.12
C GLN A 99 22.02 7.58 -17.31
N PHE A 100 20.78 7.12 -17.05
CA PHE A 100 19.83 7.85 -16.22
C PHE A 100 20.40 8.11 -14.82
N VAL A 101 20.92 7.07 -14.16
CA VAL A 101 21.48 7.17 -12.80
C VAL A 101 22.72 8.07 -12.79
N ALA A 102 23.60 7.96 -13.80
CA ALA A 102 24.78 8.84 -13.92
C ALA A 102 24.35 10.31 -14.10
N ASN A 103 23.36 10.58 -14.94
CA ASN A 103 22.83 11.95 -15.13
C ASN A 103 22.22 12.49 -13.83
N VAL A 104 21.40 11.67 -13.14
CA VAL A 104 20.82 12.04 -11.84
C VAL A 104 21.91 12.34 -10.81
N ALA A 105 23.00 11.57 -10.80
CA ALA A 105 24.10 11.81 -9.87
C ALA A 105 24.79 13.17 -10.09
N LEU A 106 24.92 13.59 -11.34
CA LEU A 106 25.65 14.80 -11.73
C LEU A 106 24.77 16.08 -11.78
N ASP A 107 23.52 15.93 -12.18
CA ASP A 107 22.61 17.05 -12.40
C ASP A 107 22.08 17.66 -11.10
N ASP A 108 21.92 18.97 -11.07
CA ASP A 108 21.24 19.71 -10.00
C ASP A 108 19.73 19.73 -10.29
N LEU A 109 19.03 18.72 -9.82
CA LEU A 109 17.60 18.49 -10.03
C LEU A 109 16.77 18.95 -8.83
N ASP A 110 15.55 19.41 -9.08
CA ASP A 110 14.60 19.73 -8.02
C ASP A 110 13.95 18.44 -7.46
N ALA A 111 13.74 17.44 -8.32
CA ALA A 111 13.33 16.10 -7.87
C ALA A 111 13.57 15.01 -8.93
N ILE A 112 13.56 13.78 -8.47
CA ILE A 112 13.54 12.56 -9.28
C ILE A 112 12.14 11.94 -9.10
N ILE A 113 11.42 11.71 -10.20
CA ILE A 113 10.11 11.04 -10.18
C ILE A 113 10.29 9.67 -10.83
N ILE A 114 9.91 8.62 -10.12
CA ILE A 114 10.13 7.22 -10.53
C ILE A 114 8.88 6.39 -10.27
N THR A 115 8.66 5.34 -11.07
CA THR A 115 7.59 4.39 -10.79
C THR A 115 7.98 3.43 -9.65
N HIS A 116 6.99 2.82 -8.98
CA HIS A 116 7.28 1.79 -7.96
C HIS A 116 8.09 0.62 -8.52
N SER A 117 7.82 0.20 -9.77
CA SER A 117 8.57 -0.87 -10.41
C SER A 117 10.02 -0.47 -10.68
N SER A 118 10.27 0.72 -11.21
CA SER A 118 11.61 1.23 -11.45
C SER A 118 12.38 1.50 -10.16
N PHE A 119 11.71 1.97 -9.10
CA PHE A 119 12.28 2.14 -7.76
C PHE A 119 12.83 0.81 -7.20
N GLY A 120 12.07 -0.30 -7.35
CA GLY A 120 12.51 -1.63 -6.96
C GLY A 120 13.71 -2.17 -7.76
N MET A 121 14.06 -1.55 -8.90
CA MET A 121 15.22 -1.94 -9.72
C MET A 121 16.52 -1.24 -9.31
N ILE A 122 16.48 -0.23 -8.44
CA ILE A 122 17.67 0.47 -7.93
C ILE A 122 18.16 -0.26 -6.68
N PRO A 123 19.30 -0.93 -6.72
CA PRO A 123 19.84 -1.61 -5.54
C PRO A 123 20.45 -0.61 -4.56
N VAL A 124 20.56 -1.00 -3.30
CA VAL A 124 21.53 -0.41 -2.37
C VAL A 124 22.87 -1.13 -2.48
N SER A 125 23.93 -0.58 -1.89
CA SER A 125 25.24 -1.25 -1.87
C SER A 125 25.13 -2.63 -1.21
N ALA A 126 25.91 -3.59 -1.71
CA ALA A 126 25.91 -4.95 -1.19
C ALA A 126 26.36 -4.98 0.28
N GLU A 127 27.30 -4.13 0.65
CA GLU A 127 27.78 -4.02 2.03
C GLU A 127 26.66 -3.58 2.98
N PHE A 128 25.93 -2.50 2.63
CA PHE A 128 24.84 -1.99 3.45
C PHE A 128 23.72 -3.01 3.60
N GLU A 129 23.28 -3.64 2.50
CA GLU A 129 22.23 -4.65 2.54
C GLU A 129 22.64 -5.88 3.35
N ASN A 130 23.89 -6.35 3.20
CA ASN A 130 24.41 -7.48 3.98
C ASN A 130 24.40 -7.18 5.49
N ASN A 131 24.75 -5.97 5.88
CA ASN A 131 24.70 -5.55 7.29
C ASN A 131 23.27 -5.58 7.84
N ILE A 132 22.29 -5.10 7.08
CA ILE A 132 20.87 -5.18 7.48
C ILE A 132 20.40 -6.62 7.54
N ILE A 133 20.69 -7.45 6.52
CA ILE A 133 20.30 -8.86 6.51
C ILE A 133 20.88 -9.61 7.73
N ASN A 134 22.16 -9.41 8.04
CA ASN A 134 22.80 -10.06 9.18
C ASN A 134 22.16 -9.63 10.51
N ARG A 135 21.77 -8.37 10.66
CA ARG A 135 21.02 -7.87 11.82
C ARG A 135 19.67 -8.57 11.96
N GLU A 136 18.90 -8.67 10.87
CA GLU A 136 17.61 -9.35 10.86
C GLU A 136 17.77 -10.86 11.18
N ILE A 137 18.74 -11.54 10.58
CA ILE A 137 19.03 -12.95 10.89
C ILE A 137 19.37 -13.13 12.38
N SER A 138 20.16 -12.24 12.95
CA SER A 138 20.48 -12.30 14.38
C SER A 138 19.26 -12.16 15.27
N GLN A 139 18.34 -11.24 14.96
CA GLN A 139 17.07 -11.10 15.66
C GLN A 139 16.20 -12.36 15.52
N TYR A 140 16.11 -12.93 14.31
CA TYR A 140 15.33 -14.16 14.07
C TYR A 140 15.89 -15.35 14.83
N ARG A 141 17.23 -15.49 14.89
CA ARG A 141 17.89 -16.54 15.68
C ARG A 141 17.64 -16.37 17.19
N GLN A 142 17.59 -15.14 17.70
CA GLN A 142 17.25 -14.87 19.11
C GLN A 142 15.82 -15.32 19.42
N VAL A 143 14.83 -14.94 18.60
CA VAL A 143 13.44 -15.38 18.77
C VAL A 143 13.33 -16.90 18.69
N LEU A 144 14.05 -17.53 17.74
CA LEU A 144 14.08 -18.99 17.60
C LEU A 144 14.61 -19.71 18.85
N ALA A 145 15.58 -19.11 19.53
CA ALA A 145 16.15 -19.64 20.78
C ALA A 145 15.17 -19.52 21.96
N GLU A 146 14.32 -18.50 21.97
CA GLU A 146 13.31 -18.24 23.02
C GLU A 146 12.09 -19.19 22.89
N ILE A 147 11.82 -19.74 21.69
CA ILE A 147 10.67 -20.61 21.44
C ILE A 147 10.94 -22.02 22.00
N LYS A 148 10.04 -22.52 22.84
CA LYS A 148 10.10 -23.89 23.39
C LYS A 148 10.10 -24.94 22.27
N ASN A 149 10.80 -26.03 22.49
CA ASN A 149 10.87 -27.14 21.53
C ASN A 149 9.77 -28.16 21.81
N ASP A 150 8.51 -27.75 21.67
CA ASP A 150 7.33 -28.58 21.85
C ASP A 150 6.54 -28.74 20.53
N GLY A 151 5.53 -29.61 20.54
CA GLY A 151 4.73 -29.92 19.35
C GLY A 151 3.96 -28.70 18.81
N ASP A 152 3.47 -27.83 19.69
CA ASP A 152 2.66 -26.67 19.33
C ASP A 152 3.49 -25.57 18.67
N SER A 153 4.75 -25.44 19.05
CA SER A 153 5.69 -24.45 18.52
C SER A 153 6.39 -24.88 17.22
N ARG A 154 6.24 -26.13 16.80
CA ARG A 154 6.93 -26.70 15.62
C ARG A 154 6.69 -25.93 14.32
N ILE A 155 5.43 -25.52 14.09
CA ILE A 155 5.05 -24.77 12.87
C ILE A 155 5.71 -23.38 12.88
N THR A 156 5.71 -22.72 14.03
CA THR A 156 6.32 -21.38 14.20
C THR A 156 7.82 -21.44 14.01
N ARG A 157 8.49 -22.44 14.61
CA ARG A 157 9.94 -22.68 14.41
C ARG A 157 10.28 -22.88 12.93
N SER A 158 9.56 -23.77 12.25
CA SER A 158 9.77 -24.02 10.81
C SER A 158 9.56 -22.79 9.94
N ARG A 159 8.64 -21.88 10.29
CA ARG A 159 8.45 -20.60 9.58
C ARG A 159 9.64 -19.68 9.77
N ILE A 160 10.15 -19.53 10.99
CA ILE A 160 11.31 -18.69 11.28
C ILE A 160 12.57 -19.24 10.60
N GLU A 161 12.79 -20.55 10.65
CA GLU A 161 13.89 -21.23 9.96
C GLU A 161 13.86 -20.96 8.45
N LYS A 162 12.70 -21.05 7.81
CA LYS A 162 12.52 -20.71 6.39
C LYS A 162 12.77 -19.23 6.10
N GLN A 163 12.43 -18.33 7.01
CA GLN A 163 12.73 -16.89 6.84
C GLN A 163 14.24 -16.64 6.93
N ILE A 164 14.92 -17.25 7.89
CA ILE A 164 16.39 -17.20 7.99
C ILE A 164 17.02 -17.73 6.70
N GLU A 165 16.61 -18.90 6.23
CA GLU A 165 17.10 -19.50 4.99
C GLU A 165 16.92 -18.57 3.78
N ARG A 166 15.76 -17.91 3.63
CA ARG A 166 15.51 -16.94 2.57
C ARG A 166 16.47 -15.75 2.65
N LEU A 167 16.75 -15.23 3.84
CA LEU A 167 17.69 -14.15 4.05
C LEU A 167 19.14 -14.59 3.73
N GLU A 168 19.53 -15.79 4.15
CA GLU A 168 20.83 -16.38 3.83
C GLU A 168 20.98 -16.61 2.31
N GLN A 169 19.93 -17.09 1.62
CA GLN A 169 19.93 -17.21 0.15
C GLN A 169 20.11 -15.85 -0.54
N ARG A 170 19.55 -14.76 0.00
CA ARG A 170 19.77 -13.40 -0.50
C ARG A 170 21.24 -13.01 -0.37
N LEU A 171 21.89 -13.29 0.74
CA LEU A 171 23.35 -13.05 0.91
C LEU A 171 24.19 -13.81 -0.13
N VAL A 172 23.87 -15.09 -0.39
CA VAL A 172 24.59 -15.92 -1.35
C VAL A 172 24.35 -15.45 -2.78
N SER A 173 23.13 -15.14 -3.16
CA SER A 173 22.77 -14.71 -4.53
C SER A 173 23.44 -13.41 -4.95
N ARG A 174 23.82 -12.56 -3.99
CA ARG A 174 24.52 -11.30 -4.24
C ARG A 174 26.03 -11.44 -4.36
N LYS A 175 26.66 -12.42 -3.69
CA LYS A 175 28.11 -12.65 -3.83
C LYS A 175 28.56 -12.94 -5.26
N GLY A 176 27.65 -13.35 -6.15
CA GLY A 176 27.95 -13.61 -7.57
C GLY A 176 27.62 -12.46 -8.53
N ARG A 177 26.96 -11.40 -8.08
CA ARG A 177 26.67 -10.24 -8.94
C ARG A 177 27.83 -9.26 -8.87
N LYS A 178 28.57 -9.12 -9.98
CA LYS A 178 29.56 -8.04 -10.13
C LYS A 178 28.82 -6.70 -9.96
N ASP A 179 29.35 -5.82 -9.09
CA ASP A 179 28.88 -4.45 -8.85
C ASP A 179 29.08 -3.59 -10.12
N SER A 180 28.23 -3.79 -11.10
CA SER A 180 28.24 -3.00 -12.35
C SER A 180 27.07 -2.03 -12.46
N THR A 181 26.26 -1.92 -11.41
CA THR A 181 25.06 -1.09 -11.39
C THR A 181 25.20 -0.02 -10.33
N PHE A 182 24.94 1.22 -10.68
CA PHE A 182 24.86 2.32 -9.71
C PHE A 182 23.85 2.02 -8.61
N THR A 183 24.22 2.32 -7.39
CA THR A 183 23.42 2.10 -6.18
C THR A 183 22.59 3.32 -5.82
N PHE A 184 21.63 3.13 -4.92
CA PHE A 184 20.80 4.20 -4.37
C PHE A 184 21.66 5.27 -3.66
N GLU A 185 22.72 4.83 -2.99
CA GLU A 185 23.71 5.69 -2.32
C GLU A 185 24.48 6.56 -3.34
N GLU A 186 24.94 5.95 -4.44
CA GLU A 186 25.70 6.67 -5.49
C GLU A 186 24.86 7.68 -6.25
N MET A 187 23.54 7.50 -6.29
CA MET A 187 22.62 8.52 -6.82
C MET A 187 22.59 9.78 -5.94
N GLY A 188 23.04 9.70 -4.69
CA GLY A 188 23.03 10.79 -3.73
C GLY A 188 21.63 11.15 -3.22
N VAL A 189 20.68 10.24 -3.31
CA VAL A 189 19.32 10.47 -2.81
C VAL A 189 19.34 10.64 -1.30
N ASP A 190 18.88 11.79 -0.83
CA ASP A 190 18.86 12.17 0.59
C ASP A 190 17.45 12.38 1.16
N HIS A 191 16.42 12.20 0.33
CA HIS A 191 15.02 12.23 0.73
C HIS A 191 14.18 11.36 -0.19
N LEU A 192 13.25 10.59 0.37
CA LEU A 192 12.36 9.69 -0.36
C LEU A 192 10.90 9.95 0.01
N THR A 193 10.09 10.19 -0.99
CA THR A 193 8.62 10.26 -0.85
C THR A 193 7.99 9.07 -1.57
N ILE A 194 7.10 8.35 -0.91
CA ILE A 194 6.35 7.22 -1.48
C ILE A 194 4.86 7.54 -1.49
N ASP A 195 4.31 7.68 -2.69
CA ASP A 195 2.85 7.74 -2.86
C ASP A 195 2.24 6.35 -2.84
N GLU A 196 0.99 6.24 -2.39
CA GLU A 196 0.27 4.97 -2.17
C GLU A 196 1.09 3.95 -1.34
N ALA A 197 1.67 4.44 -0.25
CA ALA A 197 2.55 3.68 0.64
C ALA A 197 1.90 2.43 1.25
N HIS A 198 0.56 2.32 1.21
CA HIS A 198 -0.15 1.12 1.62
C HIS A 198 0.24 -0.14 0.81
N LEU A 199 0.83 0.00 -0.37
CA LEU A 199 1.36 -1.11 -1.16
C LEU A 199 2.61 -1.75 -0.53
N PHE A 200 3.31 -1.03 0.34
CA PHE A 200 4.54 -1.45 1.02
C PHE A 200 4.30 -1.97 2.45
N ARG A 201 3.06 -2.15 2.88
CA ARG A 201 2.71 -2.53 4.26
C ARG A 201 3.11 -3.96 4.66
N LYS A 202 3.37 -4.86 3.70
CA LYS A 202 3.75 -6.25 3.96
C LYS A 202 5.27 -6.37 4.08
N LEU A 203 5.82 -5.94 5.21
CA LEU A 203 7.23 -6.15 5.55
C LEU A 203 7.35 -7.41 6.42
N ASP A 204 8.37 -8.23 6.14
CA ASP A 204 8.69 -9.42 6.93
C ASP A 204 9.01 -9.03 8.37
N PHE A 205 8.51 -9.79 9.31
CA PHE A 205 8.92 -9.74 10.71
C PHE A 205 8.83 -11.13 11.34
N THR A 206 9.54 -11.32 12.45
CA THR A 206 9.49 -12.59 13.19
C THR A 206 8.57 -12.47 14.40
N THR A 207 7.90 -13.57 14.74
CA THR A 207 7.05 -13.68 15.92
C THR A 207 7.02 -15.10 16.45
N ALA A 208 7.04 -15.22 17.77
CA ALA A 208 6.79 -16.48 18.47
C ALA A 208 5.29 -16.80 18.60
N MET A 209 4.41 -15.85 18.28
CA MET A 209 2.97 -16.05 18.37
C MET A 209 2.49 -17.04 17.33
N SER A 210 1.97 -18.19 17.77
CA SER A 210 1.45 -19.26 16.91
C SER A 210 -0.07 -19.11 16.73
N ASN A 211 -0.56 -19.52 15.54
CA ASN A 211 -2.00 -19.65 15.24
C ASN A 211 -2.86 -18.39 15.46
N LEU A 212 -2.26 -17.20 15.39
CA LEU A 212 -2.95 -15.94 15.58
C LEU A 212 -3.36 -15.33 14.24
N LYS A 213 -4.65 -15.26 13.94
CA LYS A 213 -5.15 -14.53 12.77
C LYS A 213 -4.93 -13.03 12.92
N GLY A 214 -4.72 -12.34 11.80
CA GLY A 214 -4.43 -10.90 11.80
C GLY A 214 -2.94 -10.57 11.97
N VAL A 215 -2.09 -11.59 12.12
CA VAL A 215 -0.63 -11.47 12.08
C VAL A 215 -0.12 -12.26 10.88
N SER A 216 0.38 -11.55 9.86
CA SER A 216 0.99 -12.15 8.67
C SER A 216 2.46 -11.76 8.65
N PRO A 217 3.37 -12.63 9.11
CA PRO A 217 4.79 -12.33 9.16
C PRO A 217 5.48 -12.40 7.79
N GLU A 218 4.76 -12.86 6.77
CA GLU A 218 5.29 -12.95 5.40
C GLU A 218 5.26 -11.59 4.71
N GLY A 219 6.40 -11.20 4.14
CA GLY A 219 6.57 -9.93 3.47
C GLY A 219 6.60 -10.01 1.95
N SER A 220 6.69 -8.85 1.32
CA SER A 220 6.89 -8.68 -0.11
C SER A 220 8.28 -8.13 -0.41
N GLN A 221 8.80 -8.44 -1.61
CA GLN A 221 10.06 -7.88 -2.07
C GLN A 221 10.03 -6.35 -2.13
N MET A 222 8.88 -5.77 -2.50
CA MET A 222 8.68 -4.33 -2.58
C MET A 222 8.81 -3.67 -1.19
N ALA A 223 8.21 -4.27 -0.16
CA ALA A 223 8.31 -3.76 1.21
C ALA A 223 9.74 -3.90 1.77
N TRP A 224 10.41 -5.01 1.49
CA TRP A 224 11.81 -5.20 1.85
C TRP A 224 12.73 -4.15 1.21
N ASP A 225 12.54 -3.88 -0.08
CA ASP A 225 13.32 -2.90 -0.80
C ASP A 225 13.14 -1.47 -0.23
N LEU A 226 11.93 -1.08 0.09
CA LEU A 226 11.68 0.17 0.81
C LEU A 226 12.34 0.15 2.19
N TYR A 227 12.27 -0.97 2.93
CA TYR A 227 12.85 -1.07 4.25
C TYR A 227 14.36 -0.80 4.23
N ILE A 228 15.09 -1.43 3.34
CA ILE A 228 16.54 -1.23 3.26
C ILE A 228 16.87 0.24 2.93
N LYS A 229 16.19 0.83 1.95
CA LYS A 229 16.38 2.23 1.57
C LYS A 229 16.00 3.21 2.69
N SER A 230 14.93 2.89 3.45
CA SER A 230 14.56 3.69 4.62
C SER A 230 15.61 3.62 5.73
N GLN A 231 16.20 2.43 5.97
CA GLN A 231 17.31 2.26 6.91
C GLN A 231 18.55 3.05 6.46
N TYR A 232 18.86 3.04 5.16
CA TYR A 232 19.94 3.86 4.62
C TYR A 232 19.68 5.36 4.86
N LEU A 233 18.50 5.84 4.50
CA LEU A 233 18.14 7.24 4.72
C LEU A 233 18.20 7.63 6.20
N ASN A 234 17.73 6.74 7.08
CA ASN A 234 17.80 6.97 8.52
C ASN A 234 19.25 7.00 9.03
N SER A 235 20.18 6.21 8.44
CA SER A 235 21.60 6.23 8.83
C SER A 235 22.30 7.55 8.47
N ILE A 236 21.95 8.18 7.36
CA ILE A 236 22.54 9.45 6.92
C ILE A 236 21.77 10.68 7.43
N ARG A 237 20.48 10.52 7.76
CA ARG A 237 19.58 11.59 8.22
C ARG A 237 18.58 11.04 9.25
N PRO A 238 19.00 10.81 10.50
CA PRO A 238 18.14 10.22 11.53
C PRO A 238 16.81 10.97 11.69
N GLY A 239 15.70 10.25 11.58
CA GLY A 239 14.36 10.78 11.69
C GLY A 239 13.94 11.78 10.59
N ARG A 240 14.77 11.95 9.53
CA ARG A 240 14.51 12.94 8.46
C ARG A 240 14.92 12.38 7.11
N GLY A 241 14.10 11.99 6.29
CA GLY A 241 14.47 11.48 4.95
C GLY A 241 13.34 10.73 4.29
N LEU A 242 12.23 10.52 5.01
CA LEU A 242 11.15 9.69 4.51
C LEU A 242 9.78 10.37 4.67
N VAL A 243 9.07 10.50 3.56
CA VAL A 243 7.65 10.86 3.52
C VAL A 243 6.87 9.72 2.88
N LEU A 244 5.92 9.18 3.59
CA LEU A 244 5.00 8.17 3.08
C LEU A 244 3.60 8.75 2.99
N GLY A 245 2.79 8.32 2.04
CA GLY A 245 1.42 8.79 1.98
C GLY A 245 0.43 7.79 1.41
N SER A 246 -0.74 7.75 2.02
CA SER A 246 -1.88 6.96 1.52
C SER A 246 -3.19 7.46 2.14
N GLY A 247 -4.29 7.28 1.41
CA GLY A 247 -5.64 7.49 1.94
C GLY A 247 -6.10 6.40 2.91
N THR A 248 -5.40 5.26 2.95
CA THR A 248 -5.75 4.07 3.75
C THR A 248 -4.51 3.51 4.42
N PRO A 249 -3.99 4.16 5.49
CA PRO A 249 -2.73 3.79 6.12
C PRO A 249 -2.74 2.39 6.74
N ILE A 250 -3.87 1.98 7.30
CA ILE A 250 -4.09 0.67 7.92
C ILE A 250 -5.39 0.10 7.34
N THR A 251 -5.37 -1.13 6.84
CA THR A 251 -6.53 -1.72 6.17
C THR A 251 -6.90 -3.12 6.68
N ASN A 252 -5.93 -3.98 6.90
CA ASN A 252 -6.19 -5.40 7.14
C ASN A 252 -5.79 -5.88 8.53
N THR A 253 -4.65 -5.45 9.03
CA THR A 253 -4.08 -5.97 10.27
C THR A 253 -3.45 -4.88 11.12
N MET A 254 -3.47 -5.09 12.44
CA MET A 254 -2.79 -4.19 13.38
C MET A 254 -1.27 -4.20 13.19
N ALA A 255 -0.70 -5.29 12.67
CA ALA A 255 0.73 -5.42 12.37
C ALA A 255 1.21 -4.43 11.28
N GLU A 256 0.30 -3.89 10.46
CA GLU A 256 0.64 -2.85 9.47
C GLU A 256 1.16 -1.58 10.17
N LEU A 257 0.67 -1.27 11.37
CA LEU A 257 1.15 -0.13 12.15
C LEU A 257 2.55 -0.35 12.70
N TYR A 258 2.87 -1.57 13.12
CA TYR A 258 4.24 -1.95 13.47
C TYR A 258 5.21 -1.80 12.29
N THR A 259 4.82 -2.30 11.12
CA THR A 259 5.60 -2.14 9.89
C THR A 259 5.86 -0.68 9.56
N LEU A 260 4.83 0.17 9.70
CA LEU A 260 4.96 1.61 9.49
C LEU A 260 5.98 2.21 10.47
N SER A 261 5.95 1.82 11.73
CA SER A 261 6.91 2.30 12.73
C SER A 261 8.34 1.85 12.41
N ARG A 262 8.55 0.66 11.84
CA ARG A 262 9.87 0.20 11.38
C ARG A 262 10.46 1.05 10.24
N TYR A 263 9.62 1.61 9.38
CA TYR A 263 10.06 2.55 8.35
C TYR A 263 10.36 3.94 8.91
N MET A 264 9.46 4.43 9.78
CA MET A 264 9.40 5.85 10.13
C MET A 264 10.15 6.20 11.42
N GLN A 265 10.23 5.26 12.37
CA GLN A 265 10.68 5.48 13.74
C GLN A 265 11.56 4.34 14.27
N PRO A 266 12.58 3.85 13.51
CA PRO A 266 13.39 2.71 13.98
C PRO A 266 14.10 3.02 15.29
N ASP A 267 14.64 4.25 15.45
CA ASP A 267 15.38 4.65 16.64
C ASP A 267 14.47 4.69 17.88
N MET A 268 13.26 5.21 17.76
CA MET A 268 12.28 5.22 18.84
C MET A 268 11.83 3.81 19.24
N LEU A 269 11.70 2.88 18.26
CA LEU A 269 11.42 1.47 18.58
C LEU A 269 12.58 0.86 19.38
N ALA A 270 13.82 1.15 19.02
CA ALA A 270 15.02 0.68 19.72
C ALA A 270 15.09 1.25 21.15
N GLU A 271 14.93 2.55 21.32
CA GLU A 271 14.95 3.23 22.63
C GLU A 271 13.90 2.67 23.60
N ARG A 272 12.77 2.19 23.08
CA ARG A 272 11.67 1.64 23.88
C ARG A 272 11.69 0.12 24.00
N GLY A 273 12.65 -0.56 23.40
CA GLY A 273 12.70 -2.03 23.35
C GLY A 273 11.56 -2.68 22.53
N LEU A 274 11.00 -1.95 21.57
CA LEU A 274 9.86 -2.35 20.74
C LEU A 274 10.29 -2.79 19.31
N GLU A 275 11.56 -3.06 19.08
CA GLU A 275 12.09 -3.49 17.78
C GLU A 275 11.56 -4.85 17.34
N LYS A 276 11.32 -5.76 18.29
CA LYS A 276 10.71 -7.06 18.02
C LYS A 276 9.19 -6.93 18.00
N PHE A 277 8.55 -7.60 17.01
CA PHE A 277 7.08 -7.56 16.91
C PHE A 277 6.39 -8.04 18.18
N ASP A 278 6.90 -9.08 18.84
CA ASP A 278 6.25 -9.65 20.03
C ASP A 278 6.28 -8.67 21.21
N ALA A 279 7.34 -7.87 21.35
CA ALA A 279 7.41 -6.81 22.36
C ALA A 279 6.40 -5.70 22.05
N TRP A 280 6.33 -5.26 20.79
CA TRP A 280 5.37 -4.25 20.33
C TRP A 280 3.93 -4.75 20.50
N ALA A 281 3.66 -6.00 20.09
CA ALA A 281 2.35 -6.62 20.21
C ALA A 281 1.92 -6.82 21.67
N GLY A 282 2.86 -7.17 22.54
CA GLY A 282 2.60 -7.28 23.99
C GLY A 282 2.27 -5.92 24.65
N ALA A 283 2.86 -4.82 24.15
CA ALA A 283 2.60 -3.48 24.66
C ALA A 283 1.26 -2.89 24.16
N PHE A 284 0.86 -3.19 22.90
CA PHE A 284 -0.23 -2.46 22.23
C PHE A 284 -1.36 -3.34 21.69
N GLY A 285 -1.27 -4.65 21.80
CA GLY A 285 -2.26 -5.54 21.24
C GLY A 285 -2.79 -6.58 22.21
N GLU A 286 -4.04 -6.94 22.01
CA GLU A 286 -4.71 -8.01 22.72
C GLU A 286 -5.26 -9.03 21.72
N SER A 287 -5.05 -10.31 21.98
CA SER A 287 -5.66 -11.38 21.23
C SER A 287 -7.04 -11.71 21.78
N VAL A 288 -8.00 -11.84 20.88
CA VAL A 288 -9.39 -12.23 21.21
C VAL A 288 -9.69 -13.55 20.54
N SER A 289 -10.28 -14.48 21.29
CA SER A 289 -10.78 -15.73 20.74
C SER A 289 -12.25 -15.64 20.43
N GLU A 290 -12.62 -15.89 19.17
CA GLU A 290 -13.98 -15.86 18.67
C GLU A 290 -14.29 -17.17 17.93
N LEU A 291 -15.56 -17.57 17.91
CA LEU A 291 -16.02 -18.68 17.09
C LEU A 291 -16.19 -18.19 15.65
N GLU A 292 -15.38 -18.69 14.75
CA GLU A 292 -15.48 -18.42 13.32
C GLU A 292 -15.93 -19.65 12.55
N GLN A 293 -16.77 -19.42 11.54
CA GLN A 293 -17.18 -20.46 10.61
C GLN A 293 -16.07 -20.68 9.57
N ASP A 294 -15.62 -21.92 9.41
CA ASP A 294 -14.67 -22.27 8.36
C ASP A 294 -15.35 -22.36 6.98
N ALA A 295 -14.57 -22.58 5.93
CA ALA A 295 -15.09 -22.64 4.56
C ALA A 295 -16.09 -23.80 4.34
N ALA A 296 -16.05 -24.82 5.19
CA ALA A 296 -16.99 -25.97 5.16
C ALA A 296 -18.24 -25.76 6.00
N GLY A 297 -18.35 -24.61 6.70
CA GLY A 297 -19.50 -24.28 7.54
C GLY A 297 -19.39 -24.67 9.00
N ASN A 298 -18.27 -25.27 9.44
CA ASN A 298 -18.06 -25.69 10.83
C ASN A 298 -17.55 -24.52 11.67
N TYR A 299 -18.03 -24.42 12.91
CA TYR A 299 -17.55 -23.44 13.88
C TYR A 299 -16.30 -23.96 14.59
N LYS A 300 -15.27 -23.13 14.65
CA LYS A 300 -14.05 -23.39 15.41
C LYS A 300 -13.56 -22.15 16.15
N PRO A 301 -12.98 -22.28 17.34
CA PRO A 301 -12.38 -21.17 18.03
C PRO A 301 -11.16 -20.69 17.25
N VAL A 302 -11.09 -19.39 17.00
CA VAL A 302 -9.96 -18.75 16.31
C VAL A 302 -9.50 -17.59 17.18
N SER A 303 -8.22 -17.61 17.54
CA SER A 303 -7.58 -16.48 18.20
C SER A 303 -7.15 -15.45 17.14
N ARG A 304 -7.51 -14.21 17.38
CA ARG A 304 -7.22 -13.09 16.47
C ARG A 304 -6.56 -11.96 17.25
N PHE A 305 -5.51 -11.40 16.68
CA PHE A 305 -4.92 -10.14 17.14
C PHE A 305 -5.82 -8.99 16.68
N ALA A 306 -6.73 -8.55 17.53
CA ALA A 306 -7.89 -7.77 17.11
C ALA A 306 -8.15 -6.48 17.88
N LYS A 307 -7.58 -6.30 19.07
CA LYS A 307 -7.80 -5.10 19.88
C LYS A 307 -6.51 -4.36 20.14
N PHE A 308 -6.55 -3.04 20.00
CA PHE A 308 -5.50 -2.18 20.50
C PHE A 308 -5.70 -1.92 22.01
N VAL A 309 -4.65 -2.12 22.77
CA VAL A 309 -4.55 -1.70 24.18
C VAL A 309 -3.54 -0.57 24.29
N ASN A 310 -3.47 0.08 25.43
CA ASN A 310 -2.55 1.20 25.65
C ASN A 310 -2.61 2.29 24.56
N VAL A 311 -3.85 2.58 24.12
CA VAL A 311 -4.13 3.41 22.93
C VAL A 311 -3.58 4.83 23.07
N ALA A 312 -3.51 5.36 24.29
CA ALA A 312 -2.99 6.70 24.53
C ALA A 312 -1.51 6.81 24.14
N GLU A 313 -0.69 5.88 24.59
CA GLU A 313 0.74 5.82 24.27
C GLU A 313 0.98 5.51 22.80
N LEU A 314 0.29 4.51 22.26
CA LEU A 314 0.34 4.18 20.83
C LEU A 314 -0.02 5.39 19.96
N SER A 315 -1.08 6.12 20.33
CA SER A 315 -1.48 7.33 19.61
C SER A 315 -0.44 8.43 19.71
N ALA A 316 0.21 8.59 20.88
CA ALA A 316 1.29 9.55 21.05
C ALA A 316 2.49 9.21 20.14
N MET A 317 2.88 7.93 20.06
CA MET A 317 3.94 7.46 19.14
C MET A 317 3.59 7.73 17.68
N VAL A 318 2.40 7.33 17.25
CA VAL A 318 1.95 7.47 15.85
C VAL A 318 1.85 8.93 15.45
N ARG A 319 1.35 9.81 16.31
CA ARG A 319 1.22 11.26 16.05
C ARG A 319 2.56 11.97 15.86
N GLN A 320 3.66 11.42 16.33
CA GLN A 320 4.98 11.97 16.06
C GLN A 320 5.32 11.95 14.57
N VAL A 321 4.86 10.94 13.83
CA VAL A 321 5.19 10.75 12.42
C VAL A 321 3.98 10.75 11.48
N MET A 322 2.75 10.82 11.97
CA MET A 322 1.56 10.74 11.13
C MET A 322 0.72 12.01 11.22
N ASP A 323 0.38 12.58 10.06
CA ASP A 323 -0.63 13.63 9.92
C ASP A 323 -1.90 13.02 9.31
N VAL A 324 -3.02 13.18 10.03
CA VAL A 324 -4.29 12.55 9.65
C VAL A 324 -5.32 13.61 9.31
N VAL A 325 -5.90 13.52 8.11
CA VAL A 325 -7.06 14.33 7.69
C VAL A 325 -8.14 13.40 7.18
N THR A 326 -9.22 13.31 7.93
CA THR A 326 -10.37 12.45 7.60
C THR A 326 -11.22 13.05 6.49
N SER A 327 -12.06 12.22 5.85
CA SER A 327 -13.03 12.68 4.85
C SER A 327 -13.93 13.79 5.37
N LYS A 328 -14.39 13.68 6.64
CA LYS A 328 -15.23 14.69 7.27
C LYS A 328 -14.52 16.04 7.45
N GLN A 329 -13.23 16.01 7.82
CA GLN A 329 -12.43 17.24 7.92
C GLN A 329 -12.16 17.87 6.55
N LEU A 330 -12.09 17.08 5.47
CA LEU A 330 -11.90 17.59 4.11
C LEU A 330 -13.16 18.29 3.56
N GLU A 331 -14.35 17.99 4.01
CA GLU A 331 -15.59 18.61 3.58
C GLU A 331 -15.56 20.15 3.73
N GLN A 332 -14.78 20.66 4.68
CA GLN A 332 -14.57 22.09 4.86
C GLN A 332 -13.80 22.75 3.70
N TYR A 333 -13.04 21.96 2.94
CA TYR A 333 -12.12 22.46 1.91
C TYR A 333 -12.43 21.95 0.51
N VAL A 334 -13.20 20.86 0.40
CA VAL A 334 -13.48 20.18 -0.86
C VAL A 334 -14.97 19.89 -0.96
N THR A 335 -15.63 20.50 -1.94
CA THR A 335 -17.00 20.14 -2.28
C THR A 335 -17.00 18.79 -2.97
N ARG A 336 -17.62 17.80 -2.38
CA ARG A 336 -17.78 16.45 -2.95
C ARG A 336 -19.16 16.30 -3.57
N PRO A 337 -19.25 15.62 -4.73
CA PRO A 337 -20.54 15.22 -5.26
C PRO A 337 -21.30 14.38 -4.22
N GLN A 338 -22.55 14.73 -4.01
CA GLN A 338 -23.42 13.96 -3.12
C GLN A 338 -24.15 12.87 -3.90
N VAL A 339 -24.31 11.71 -3.29
CA VAL A 339 -25.12 10.63 -3.85
C VAL A 339 -26.59 11.07 -3.80
N LYS A 340 -27.30 10.97 -4.93
CA LYS A 340 -28.68 11.44 -5.10
C LYS A 340 -29.64 10.98 -3.99
N SER A 341 -29.47 9.76 -3.46
CA SER A 341 -30.27 9.18 -2.38
C SER A 341 -29.64 9.32 -0.99
N GLY A 342 -28.46 9.96 -0.86
CA GLY A 342 -27.67 10.00 0.37
C GLY A 342 -27.07 8.66 0.82
N LYS A 343 -27.44 7.56 0.18
CA LYS A 343 -27.02 6.20 0.52
C LYS A 343 -26.66 5.41 -0.74
N ARG A 344 -25.81 4.41 -0.58
CA ARG A 344 -25.54 3.42 -1.64
C ARG A 344 -26.82 2.64 -1.92
N GLN A 345 -27.16 2.49 -3.20
CA GLN A 345 -28.19 1.53 -3.61
C GLN A 345 -27.55 0.15 -3.70
N MET A 346 -28.14 -0.81 -2.99
CA MET A 346 -27.72 -2.20 -3.03
C MET A 346 -28.69 -2.96 -3.91
N VAL A 347 -28.18 -3.52 -5.00
CA VAL A 347 -28.93 -4.40 -5.90
C VAL A 347 -28.51 -5.83 -5.58
N LEU A 348 -29.47 -6.64 -5.15
CA LEU A 348 -29.24 -8.05 -4.79
C LEU A 348 -29.72 -8.95 -5.92
N ALA A 349 -28.84 -9.83 -6.36
CA ALA A 349 -29.21 -10.90 -7.27
C ALA A 349 -29.80 -12.08 -6.46
N GLU A 350 -30.88 -12.65 -6.96
CA GLU A 350 -31.47 -13.87 -6.38
C GLU A 350 -30.57 -15.09 -6.62
N LYS A 351 -30.56 -16.02 -5.68
CA LYS A 351 -29.83 -17.27 -5.84
C LYS A 351 -30.54 -18.17 -6.84
N SER A 352 -29.88 -18.54 -7.91
CA SER A 352 -30.38 -19.57 -8.81
C SER A 352 -30.29 -20.97 -8.19
N ARG A 353 -31.12 -21.89 -8.65
CA ARG A 353 -31.05 -23.31 -8.24
C ARG A 353 -29.71 -23.92 -8.64
N ALA A 354 -29.17 -23.53 -9.79
CA ALA A 354 -27.85 -23.95 -10.26
C ALA A 354 -26.74 -23.50 -9.29
N LEU A 355 -26.78 -22.25 -8.82
CA LEU A 355 -25.82 -21.72 -7.86
C LEU A 355 -25.89 -22.46 -6.52
N VAL A 356 -27.08 -22.78 -6.01
CA VAL A 356 -27.24 -23.55 -4.77
C VAL A 356 -26.57 -24.94 -4.89
N ARG A 357 -26.89 -25.67 -5.97
CA ARG A 357 -26.24 -26.99 -6.21
C ARG A 357 -24.73 -26.89 -6.37
N PHE A 358 -24.26 -25.82 -7.02
CA PHE A 358 -22.82 -25.59 -7.15
C PHE A 358 -22.16 -25.30 -5.81
N GLN A 359 -22.82 -24.54 -4.91
CA GLN A 359 -22.33 -24.32 -3.55
C GLN A 359 -22.21 -25.61 -2.74
N GLU A 360 -23.17 -26.55 -2.88
CA GLU A 360 -23.08 -27.88 -2.25
C GLU A 360 -21.90 -28.69 -2.81
N ASN A 361 -21.64 -28.63 -4.11
CA ASN A 361 -20.47 -29.25 -4.73
C ASN A 361 -19.16 -28.65 -4.19
N LEU A 362 -19.08 -27.32 -4.11
CA LEU A 362 -17.91 -26.64 -3.54
C LEU A 362 -17.64 -27.08 -2.08
N ALA A 363 -18.70 -27.17 -1.26
CA ALA A 363 -18.58 -27.64 0.12
C ALA A 363 -18.04 -29.08 0.19
N SER A 364 -18.49 -29.97 -0.68
CA SER A 364 -17.99 -31.34 -0.79
C SER A 364 -16.54 -31.38 -1.22
N ARG A 365 -16.12 -30.59 -2.21
CA ARG A 365 -14.73 -30.46 -2.67
C ARG A 365 -13.82 -29.93 -1.53
N MET A 366 -14.27 -28.91 -0.78
CA MET A 366 -13.53 -28.38 0.37
C MET A 366 -13.32 -29.43 1.45
N LYS A 367 -14.34 -30.26 1.73
CA LYS A 367 -14.23 -31.36 2.71
C LYS A 367 -13.17 -32.37 2.30
N ILE A 368 -13.16 -32.79 1.03
CA ILE A 368 -12.14 -33.71 0.49
C ILE A 368 -10.72 -33.13 0.66
N ILE A 369 -10.54 -31.81 0.40
CA ILE A 369 -9.25 -31.16 0.57
C ILE A 369 -8.81 -31.16 2.04
N GLN A 370 -9.75 -30.91 2.97
CA GLN A 370 -9.46 -30.88 4.40
C GLN A 370 -9.10 -32.28 4.97
N GLU A 371 -9.72 -33.34 4.45
CA GLU A 371 -9.48 -34.71 4.86
C GLU A 371 -8.24 -35.35 4.21
N ARG A 372 -7.66 -34.68 3.19
CA ARG A 372 -6.49 -35.17 2.45
C ARG A 372 -5.26 -35.27 3.34
N LYS A 373 -4.66 -36.44 3.37
CA LYS A 373 -3.36 -36.72 4.02
C LYS A 373 -2.23 -36.55 3.00
N GLY A 374 -1.49 -35.47 3.07
CA GLY A 374 -0.33 -35.21 2.21
C GLY A 374 -0.53 -34.08 1.18
N PRO A 375 0.51 -33.75 0.39
CA PRO A 375 0.45 -32.71 -0.61
C PRO A 375 -0.46 -33.10 -1.79
N PRO A 376 -1.10 -32.14 -2.49
CA PRO A 376 -1.92 -32.41 -3.65
C PRO A 376 -1.09 -32.96 -4.80
N ALA A 377 -1.60 -33.95 -5.51
CA ALA A 377 -1.03 -34.42 -6.77
C ALA A 377 -1.38 -33.46 -7.91
N LYS A 378 -0.69 -33.61 -9.07
CA LYS A 378 -0.98 -32.79 -10.25
C LYS A 378 -2.40 -33.07 -10.75
N GLY A 379 -3.26 -32.06 -10.76
CA GLY A 379 -4.66 -32.15 -11.17
C GLY A 379 -5.65 -32.24 -10.01
N ASP A 380 -5.17 -32.40 -8.79
CA ASP A 380 -6.03 -32.37 -7.61
C ASP A 380 -6.55 -30.95 -7.32
N ASP A 381 -7.75 -30.89 -6.77
CA ASP A 381 -8.27 -29.65 -6.21
C ASP A 381 -7.40 -29.11 -5.08
N ILE A 382 -7.21 -27.79 -5.09
CA ILE A 382 -6.61 -27.04 -3.98
C ILE A 382 -7.64 -26.02 -3.49
N MET A 383 -7.53 -25.62 -2.23
CA MET A 383 -8.48 -24.67 -1.62
C MET A 383 -8.64 -23.38 -2.42
N LEU A 384 -7.54 -22.86 -3.00
CA LEU A 384 -7.56 -21.65 -3.80
C LEU A 384 -8.43 -21.80 -5.07
N SER A 385 -8.34 -22.95 -5.77
CA SER A 385 -9.15 -23.21 -6.97
C SER A 385 -10.64 -23.25 -6.62
N VAL A 386 -11.00 -23.94 -5.54
CA VAL A 386 -12.40 -24.07 -5.10
C VAL A 386 -12.98 -22.71 -4.69
N ILE A 387 -12.17 -21.87 -3.99
CA ILE A 387 -12.59 -20.50 -3.63
C ILE A 387 -12.77 -19.62 -4.88
N ASN A 388 -11.87 -19.73 -5.87
CA ASN A 388 -12.00 -18.98 -7.12
C ASN A 388 -13.24 -19.39 -7.92
N ASP A 389 -13.50 -20.70 -8.03
CA ASP A 389 -14.72 -21.21 -8.67
C ASP A 389 -15.97 -20.65 -7.98
N GLY A 390 -15.96 -20.61 -6.65
CA GLY A 390 -17.04 -20.02 -5.87
C GLY A 390 -17.23 -18.51 -6.12
N ARG A 391 -16.13 -17.77 -6.25
CA ARG A 391 -16.18 -16.34 -6.60
C ARG A 391 -16.76 -16.12 -7.99
N HIS A 392 -16.31 -16.87 -8.97
CA HIS A 392 -16.78 -16.82 -10.35
C HIS A 392 -18.28 -17.14 -10.43
N ALA A 393 -18.70 -18.26 -9.82
CA ALA A 393 -20.11 -18.66 -9.79
C ALA A 393 -21.00 -17.65 -9.08
N ALA A 394 -20.50 -16.98 -8.04
CA ALA A 394 -21.23 -15.94 -7.31
C ALA A 394 -21.44 -14.65 -8.15
N ILE A 395 -20.66 -14.43 -9.19
CA ILE A 395 -20.84 -13.33 -10.14
C ILE A 395 -21.80 -13.78 -11.26
N ASP A 396 -21.43 -14.89 -11.91
CA ASP A 396 -22.21 -15.51 -12.99
C ASP A 396 -21.79 -16.98 -13.14
N MET A 397 -22.76 -17.89 -13.23
CA MET A 397 -22.47 -19.33 -13.36
C MET A 397 -21.63 -19.68 -14.61
N ARG A 398 -21.76 -18.90 -15.68
CA ARG A 398 -20.96 -19.07 -16.91
C ARG A 398 -19.46 -18.90 -16.68
N LEU A 399 -19.05 -18.08 -15.71
CA LEU A 399 -17.64 -17.92 -15.36
C LEU A 399 -17.04 -19.14 -14.66
N ALA A 400 -17.89 -19.98 -14.07
CA ALA A 400 -17.50 -21.25 -13.45
C ALA A 400 -17.74 -22.48 -14.35
N GLY A 401 -17.97 -22.27 -15.65
CA GLY A 401 -18.20 -23.32 -16.64
C GLY A 401 -19.63 -23.88 -16.65
N GLY A 402 -20.59 -23.22 -15.97
CA GLY A 402 -21.99 -23.58 -15.98
C GLY A 402 -22.80 -22.84 -17.06
N ASP A 403 -24.08 -23.20 -17.18
CA ASP A 403 -25.03 -22.55 -18.08
C ASP A 403 -25.55 -21.23 -17.49
N ARG A 404 -26.22 -20.44 -18.36
CA ARG A 404 -26.95 -19.26 -17.92
C ARG A 404 -28.02 -19.64 -16.90
N SER A 405 -28.08 -18.89 -15.81
CA SER A 405 -29.05 -19.09 -14.74
C SER A 405 -30.48 -18.76 -15.19
N GLU A 406 -31.47 -19.41 -14.57
CA GLU A 406 -32.90 -19.13 -14.74
C GLU A 406 -33.32 -17.75 -14.20
N VAL A 407 -32.53 -17.17 -13.30
CA VAL A 407 -32.71 -15.81 -12.76
C VAL A 407 -31.53 -14.93 -13.17
N PRO A 408 -31.71 -13.60 -13.24
CA PRO A 408 -30.62 -12.69 -13.60
C PRO A 408 -29.43 -12.82 -12.66
N SER A 409 -28.25 -12.98 -13.22
CA SER A 409 -27.00 -12.97 -12.48
C SER A 409 -26.63 -11.56 -12.00
N LYS A 410 -25.63 -11.42 -11.14
CA LYS A 410 -25.10 -10.11 -10.79
C LYS A 410 -24.61 -9.33 -12.02
N LEU A 411 -24.08 -10.04 -13.00
CA LEU A 411 -23.61 -9.44 -14.25
C LEU A 411 -24.78 -8.92 -15.09
N ASP A 412 -25.86 -9.69 -15.21
CA ASP A 412 -27.06 -9.26 -15.93
C ASP A 412 -27.66 -7.99 -15.28
N LEU A 413 -27.83 -7.98 -13.96
CA LEU A 413 -28.33 -6.82 -13.23
C LEU A 413 -27.42 -5.60 -13.33
N MET A 414 -26.10 -5.81 -13.37
CA MET A 414 -25.14 -4.74 -13.59
C MET A 414 -25.30 -4.13 -14.99
N ILE A 415 -25.45 -4.97 -16.02
CA ILE A 415 -25.65 -4.53 -17.40
C ILE A 415 -26.93 -3.74 -17.53
N ASP A 416 -28.03 -4.23 -16.96
CA ASP A 416 -29.32 -3.54 -16.96
C ASP A 416 -29.23 -2.16 -16.28
N ASN A 417 -28.57 -2.08 -15.14
CA ASN A 417 -28.35 -0.82 -14.42
C ASN A 417 -27.49 0.17 -15.24
N VAL A 418 -26.41 -0.31 -15.86
CA VAL A 418 -25.56 0.50 -16.74
C VAL A 418 -26.36 1.04 -17.93
N TYR A 419 -27.16 0.17 -18.57
CA TYR A 419 -28.02 0.58 -19.67
C TYR A 419 -29.06 1.61 -19.25
N GLN A 420 -29.71 1.42 -18.09
CA GLN A 420 -30.70 2.35 -17.56
C GLN A 420 -30.08 3.73 -17.30
N ILE A 421 -28.92 3.79 -16.65
CA ILE A 421 -28.19 5.04 -16.39
C ILE A 421 -27.81 5.72 -17.72
N TRP A 422 -27.36 4.95 -18.72
CA TRP A 422 -27.05 5.46 -20.02
C TRP A 422 -28.29 6.05 -20.71
N ALA A 423 -29.41 5.29 -20.71
CA ALA A 423 -30.66 5.73 -21.33
C ALA A 423 -31.20 7.02 -20.70
N ASP A 424 -31.13 7.11 -19.38
CA ASP A 424 -31.62 8.30 -18.64
C ASP A 424 -30.73 9.51 -18.82
N SER A 425 -29.42 9.30 -19.03
CA SER A 425 -28.43 10.38 -19.12
C SER A 425 -28.01 10.75 -20.53
N LYS A 426 -28.39 10.00 -21.57
CA LYS A 426 -27.89 10.17 -22.96
C LYS A 426 -28.10 11.56 -23.57
N ARG A 427 -29.07 12.35 -23.06
CA ARG A 427 -29.36 13.72 -23.50
C ARG A 427 -29.02 14.77 -22.43
N GLN A 428 -28.33 14.37 -21.35
CA GLN A 428 -28.00 15.26 -20.25
C GLN A 428 -26.95 16.27 -20.69
N LYS A 429 -27.10 17.51 -20.21
CA LYS A 429 -26.13 18.59 -20.40
C LYS A 429 -25.32 18.75 -19.13
N PHE A 430 -23.99 18.76 -19.27
CA PHE A 430 -23.06 18.94 -18.18
C PHE A 430 -22.43 20.33 -18.27
N HIS A 431 -22.45 21.06 -17.17
CA HIS A 431 -21.93 22.43 -17.08
C HIS A 431 -20.71 22.43 -16.18
N LYS A 432 -19.72 23.27 -16.50
CA LYS A 432 -18.61 23.55 -15.58
C LYS A 432 -19.10 24.35 -14.39
N VAL A 433 -18.46 24.16 -13.25
CA VAL A 433 -18.66 25.01 -12.07
C VAL A 433 -18.00 26.36 -12.35
N ALA A 434 -18.76 27.44 -12.22
CA ALA A 434 -18.24 28.79 -12.39
C ALA A 434 -17.29 29.17 -11.23
N LYS A 435 -16.34 30.09 -11.50
CA LYS A 435 -15.36 30.54 -10.49
C LYS A 435 -15.99 31.20 -9.26
N GLU A 436 -17.13 31.83 -9.43
CA GLU A 436 -17.90 32.53 -8.36
C GLU A 436 -18.97 31.65 -7.69
N GLY A 437 -18.99 30.37 -8.00
CA GLY A 437 -20.02 29.42 -7.57
C GLY A 437 -21.17 29.29 -8.59
N GLY A 438 -21.96 28.20 -8.48
CA GLY A 438 -22.96 27.84 -9.49
C GLY A 438 -22.35 27.19 -10.73
N TYR A 439 -23.07 27.24 -11.85
CA TYR A 439 -22.68 26.59 -13.09
C TYR A 439 -22.58 27.57 -14.24
N GLU A 440 -21.65 27.36 -15.17
CA GLU A 440 -21.55 28.13 -16.39
C GLU A 440 -22.86 27.96 -17.22
N ALA A 441 -23.34 29.06 -17.80
CA ALA A 441 -24.60 29.05 -18.59
C ALA A 441 -24.51 28.12 -19.83
N LYS A 442 -23.31 28.08 -20.45
CA LYS A 442 -23.07 27.20 -21.61
C LYS A 442 -22.65 25.80 -21.16
N PRO A 443 -23.31 24.75 -21.67
CA PRO A 443 -22.87 23.38 -21.37
C PRO A 443 -21.45 23.14 -21.87
N ALA A 444 -20.62 22.52 -21.03
CA ALA A 444 -19.28 22.08 -21.42
C ALA A 444 -19.32 20.88 -22.36
N MET A 445 -20.28 19.98 -22.14
CA MET A 445 -20.54 18.81 -22.97
C MET A 445 -21.99 18.34 -22.81
N SER A 446 -22.47 17.58 -23.78
CA SER A 446 -23.73 16.86 -23.72
C SER A 446 -23.51 15.42 -24.13
N GLY A 447 -24.24 14.51 -23.52
CA GLY A 447 -24.14 13.07 -23.80
C GLY A 447 -24.38 12.23 -22.55
N PRO A 448 -24.20 10.91 -22.66
CA PRO A 448 -24.40 10.03 -21.51
C PRO A 448 -23.38 10.29 -20.41
N ALA A 449 -23.78 10.06 -19.16
CA ALA A 449 -22.91 10.14 -18.01
C ALA A 449 -21.80 9.10 -18.07
N THR A 450 -20.59 9.47 -17.69
CA THR A 450 -19.47 8.52 -17.54
C THR A 450 -19.75 7.57 -16.38
N GLN A 451 -19.57 6.28 -16.62
CA GLN A 451 -19.75 5.24 -15.63
C GLN A 451 -18.42 4.51 -15.37
N LEU A 452 -18.11 4.26 -14.12
CA LEU A 452 -16.96 3.47 -13.70
C LEU A 452 -17.47 2.15 -13.12
N LEU A 453 -17.02 1.04 -13.70
CA LEU A 453 -17.38 -0.31 -13.29
C LEU A 453 -16.18 -0.97 -12.61
N PHE A 454 -16.40 -1.47 -11.39
CA PHE A 454 -15.42 -2.23 -10.64
C PHE A 454 -15.94 -3.66 -10.45
N VAL A 455 -15.30 -4.62 -11.11
CA VAL A 455 -15.62 -6.03 -10.99
C VAL A 455 -14.49 -6.74 -10.26
N ASN A 456 -14.82 -7.39 -9.15
CA ASN A 456 -13.86 -8.12 -8.33
C ASN A 456 -13.96 -9.61 -8.70
N LEU A 457 -13.13 -10.05 -9.63
CA LEU A 457 -13.02 -11.44 -10.10
C LEU A 457 -12.13 -12.28 -9.20
#